data_c23aba5e61682b55162d588e70423b53
#
_entry.id   c23aba5e61682b55162d588e70423b53
#
_cell.length_a   1.000
_cell.length_b   1.000
_cell.length_c   1.000
_cell.angle_alpha   90.00
_cell.angle_beta   90.00
_cell.angle_gamma   90.00
#
_symmetry.space_group_name_H-M   'P 1'
#
loop_
_entity.id
_entity.type
_entity.pdbx_description
1 polymer ?
#
loop_
_entity_poly.entity_id
_entity_poly.type
_entity_poly.pdbx_seq_one_letter_code
_entity_poly.pdbx_strand_id
1 'polypeptide(L)'
;MVPLSEAQRRGINSFLSGSVSLKDALQRSARLLSEITGQVAVVASPSLAKATLRHVEMVPVAMTTLLAVVITDTGRVAQHGLTIASMPAVDEINRLSNTVNEQCDGLSLSKSAETVRSIAASAGYESVRGVADALADAFESMALDERANELYMSGTSHLAHSRSLADLAPLFDALEEQVVLMKLMSNLSEETNASGVGVAIGSEMHTPGLLHASVVSSGYGRSGAAGEPAGNDPVGEPETESETESQTNDTEPIAFVGSIGPTHMDYAATMAAVRAVARYLTAFLSEGRTQD
;
A
#
# COMPACT_ATOMS: atom_id res chain seq x y z
N MET A 1 1.11 6.72 -27.25
CA MET A 1 1.83 6.83 -25.98
C MET A 1 3.31 6.78 -26.26
N VAL A 2 4.09 7.81 -25.92
CA VAL A 2 5.56 7.76 -26.08
C VAL A 2 6.10 6.92 -24.92
N PRO A 3 6.70 5.76 -25.17
CA PRO A 3 7.30 4.96 -24.10
C PRO A 3 8.53 5.68 -23.54
N LEU A 4 8.76 5.57 -22.22
CA LEU A 4 10.02 6.01 -21.61
C LEU A 4 11.19 5.36 -22.35
N SER A 5 12.24 6.14 -22.62
CA SER A 5 13.47 5.63 -23.21
C SER A 5 14.10 4.55 -22.30
N GLU A 6 14.87 3.65 -22.87
CA GLU A 6 15.60 2.63 -22.09
C GLU A 6 16.57 3.26 -21.07
N ALA A 7 17.14 4.43 -21.41
CA ALA A 7 17.98 5.17 -20.49
C ALA A 7 17.21 5.69 -19.27
N GLN A 8 15.99 6.21 -19.49
CA GLN A 8 15.10 6.64 -18.40
C GLN A 8 14.67 5.47 -17.52
N ARG A 9 14.30 4.33 -18.11
CA ARG A 9 13.94 3.11 -17.34
C ARG A 9 15.13 2.60 -16.51
N ARG A 10 16.33 2.58 -17.09
CA ARG A 10 17.55 2.17 -16.36
C ARG A 10 17.86 3.14 -15.23
N GLY A 11 17.71 4.46 -15.46
CA GLY A 11 17.88 5.48 -14.42
C GLY A 11 16.90 5.30 -13.26
N ILE A 12 15.62 5.04 -13.55
CA ILE A 12 14.59 4.77 -12.53
C ILE A 12 14.99 3.53 -11.71
N ASN A 13 15.28 2.41 -12.36
CA ASN A 13 15.65 1.19 -11.66
C ASN A 13 16.92 1.36 -10.82
N SER A 14 17.96 2.00 -11.37
CA SER A 14 19.22 2.24 -10.64
C SER A 14 19.04 3.14 -9.42
N PHE A 15 18.17 4.15 -9.49
CA PHE A 15 17.91 5.06 -8.37
C PHE A 15 17.10 4.37 -7.26
N LEU A 16 16.19 3.48 -7.63
CA LEU A 16 15.29 2.82 -6.71
C LEU A 16 15.88 1.51 -6.13
N SER A 17 16.78 0.83 -6.84
CA SER A 17 17.40 -0.45 -6.42
C SER A 17 18.28 -0.37 -5.17
N GLY A 18 18.58 0.83 -4.66
CA GLY A 18 19.29 1.04 -3.39
C GLY A 18 18.40 1.18 -2.17
N SER A 19 17.12 0.85 -2.25
CA SER A 19 16.17 1.00 -1.14
C SER A 19 16.39 -0.09 -0.08
N VAL A 20 16.57 0.33 1.17
CA VAL A 20 16.87 -0.56 2.31
C VAL A 20 15.58 -1.02 3.01
N SER A 21 14.47 -0.31 2.83
CA SER A 21 13.18 -0.61 3.44
C SER A 21 12.03 -0.15 2.53
N LEU A 22 10.83 -0.67 2.78
CA LEU A 22 9.62 -0.21 2.07
C LEU A 22 9.45 1.32 2.20
N LYS A 23 9.61 1.88 3.39
CA LYS A 23 9.53 3.32 3.62
C LYS A 23 10.51 4.11 2.74
N ASP A 24 11.75 3.68 2.65
CA ASP A 24 12.77 4.31 1.81
C ASP A 24 12.40 4.19 0.32
N ALA A 25 11.91 3.05 -0.13
CA ALA A 25 11.43 2.84 -1.49
C ALA A 25 10.28 3.79 -1.86
N LEU A 26 9.30 3.97 -0.98
CA LEU A 26 8.16 4.86 -1.19
C LEU A 26 8.60 6.34 -1.24
N GLN A 27 9.47 6.78 -0.31
CA GLN A 27 10.01 8.14 -0.29
C GLN A 27 10.83 8.46 -1.54
N ARG A 28 11.71 7.53 -1.95
CA ARG A 28 12.51 7.68 -3.17
C ARG A 28 11.63 7.71 -4.41
N SER A 29 10.60 6.87 -4.45
CA SER A 29 9.64 6.84 -5.57
C SER A 29 8.88 8.17 -5.71
N ALA A 30 8.41 8.76 -4.61
CA ALA A 30 7.77 10.07 -4.62
C ALA A 30 8.73 11.16 -5.13
N ARG A 31 9.96 11.17 -4.63
CA ARG A 31 10.99 12.13 -5.05
C ARG A 31 11.33 12.01 -6.52
N LEU A 32 11.60 10.79 -6.98
CA LEU A 32 11.95 10.53 -8.39
C LEU A 32 10.81 10.92 -9.33
N LEU A 33 9.57 10.55 -9.00
CA LEU A 33 8.40 10.89 -9.80
C LEU A 33 8.22 12.40 -9.91
N SER A 34 8.40 13.13 -8.81
CA SER A 34 8.37 14.58 -8.80
C SER A 34 9.48 15.23 -9.66
N GLU A 35 10.70 14.71 -9.60
CA GLU A 35 11.83 15.20 -10.41
C GLU A 35 11.60 14.97 -11.91
N ILE A 36 11.02 13.81 -12.30
CA ILE A 36 10.74 13.47 -13.70
C ILE A 36 9.59 14.31 -14.26
N THR A 37 8.52 14.50 -13.46
CA THR A 37 7.29 15.14 -13.94
C THR A 37 7.29 16.65 -13.73
N GLY A 38 8.14 17.18 -12.83
CA GLY A 38 8.10 18.57 -12.38
C GLY A 38 6.83 18.93 -11.58
N GLN A 39 6.13 17.93 -11.05
CA GLN A 39 4.84 18.05 -10.39
C GLN A 39 4.88 17.51 -8.96
N VAL A 40 3.79 17.66 -8.21
CA VAL A 40 3.67 16.98 -6.92
C VAL A 40 3.44 15.50 -7.15
N ALA A 41 4.33 14.69 -6.62
CA ALA A 41 4.17 13.25 -6.60
C ALA A 41 3.62 12.80 -5.25
N VAL A 42 2.73 11.82 -5.31
CA VAL A 42 2.08 11.20 -4.14
C VAL A 42 2.22 9.69 -4.24
N VAL A 43 2.71 9.06 -3.20
CA VAL A 43 2.83 7.61 -3.09
C VAL A 43 2.18 7.17 -1.78
N ALA A 44 1.14 6.35 -1.85
CA ALA A 44 0.51 5.78 -0.67
C ALA A 44 1.29 4.55 -0.20
N SER A 45 1.39 4.37 1.11
CA SER A 45 1.81 3.09 1.70
C SER A 45 0.75 2.01 1.47
N PRO A 46 1.14 0.73 1.29
CA PRO A 46 0.16 -0.36 1.26
C PRO A 46 -0.76 -0.35 2.48
N SER A 47 -2.06 -0.59 2.26
CA SER A 47 -3.05 -0.63 3.32
C SER A 47 -2.88 -1.87 4.20
N LEU A 48 -2.95 -1.71 5.53
CA LEU A 48 -2.98 -2.85 6.45
C LEU A 48 -4.30 -3.62 6.35
N ALA A 49 -5.39 -2.98 5.94
CA ALA A 49 -6.68 -3.64 5.75
C ALA A 49 -6.64 -4.71 4.63
N LYS A 50 -5.80 -4.51 3.61
CA LYS A 50 -5.61 -5.45 2.49
C LYS A 50 -4.36 -6.33 2.65
N ALA A 51 -3.60 -6.18 3.74
CA ALA A 51 -2.38 -6.93 4.00
C ALA A 51 -2.68 -8.26 4.70
N THR A 52 -1.80 -9.24 4.50
CA THR A 52 -1.83 -10.51 5.24
C THR A 52 -0.69 -10.56 6.26
N LEU A 53 -0.93 -11.28 7.36
CA LEU A 53 0.09 -11.48 8.39
C LEU A 53 1.22 -12.36 7.83
N ARG A 54 2.45 -11.91 8.02
CA ARG A 54 3.66 -12.69 7.72
C ARG A 54 4.34 -13.15 9.00
N HIS A 55 4.47 -12.24 9.98
CA HIS A 55 5.10 -12.55 11.25
C HIS A 55 4.63 -11.60 12.34
N VAL A 56 4.52 -12.11 13.56
CA VAL A 56 4.31 -11.31 14.76
C VAL A 56 5.31 -11.69 15.83
N GLU A 57 5.90 -10.68 16.46
CA GLU A 57 6.77 -10.82 17.62
C GLU A 57 6.21 -10.03 18.79
N MET A 58 6.22 -10.59 19.99
CA MET A 58 5.74 -9.92 21.20
C MET A 58 6.88 -9.76 22.21
N VAL A 59 7.23 -8.51 22.51
CA VAL A 59 8.36 -8.18 23.38
C VAL A 59 7.86 -7.50 24.65
N PRO A 60 8.16 -8.03 25.86
CA PRO A 60 7.86 -7.36 27.11
C PRO A 60 8.66 -6.04 27.20
N VAL A 61 7.98 -4.91 27.39
CA VAL A 61 8.61 -3.57 27.52
C VAL A 61 8.38 -2.96 28.90
N ALA A 62 7.32 -3.36 29.62
CA ALA A 62 7.04 -2.95 31.00
C ALA A 62 6.25 -4.04 31.72
N MET A 63 5.99 -3.88 33.02
CA MET A 63 5.30 -4.90 33.85
C MET A 63 3.89 -5.25 33.34
N THR A 64 3.23 -4.35 32.64
CA THR A 64 1.86 -4.54 32.12
C THR A 64 1.76 -4.21 30.63
N THR A 65 2.89 -4.11 29.92
CA THR A 65 2.90 -3.69 28.53
C THR A 65 3.82 -4.60 27.71
N LEU A 66 3.26 -5.17 26.65
CA LEU A 66 3.99 -5.85 25.58
C LEU A 66 3.99 -4.95 24.33
N LEU A 67 5.05 -5.00 23.56
CA LEU A 67 5.09 -4.44 22.21
C LEU A 67 4.87 -5.59 21.22
N ALA A 68 3.78 -5.54 20.48
CA ALA A 68 3.57 -6.41 19.33
C ALA A 68 4.18 -5.74 18.10
N VAL A 69 5.10 -6.43 17.44
CA VAL A 69 5.69 -6.05 16.15
C VAL A 69 5.08 -6.96 15.09
N VAL A 70 4.29 -6.38 14.21
CA VAL A 70 3.53 -7.10 13.18
C VAL A 70 4.16 -6.82 11.83
N ILE A 71 4.57 -7.86 11.13
CA ILE A 71 5.14 -7.80 9.79
C ILE A 71 4.12 -8.39 8.82
N THR A 72 3.83 -7.64 7.75
CA THR A 72 2.88 -8.07 6.73
C THR A 72 3.60 -8.56 5.47
N ASP A 73 2.88 -9.26 4.61
CA ASP A 73 3.32 -9.73 3.29
C ASP A 73 3.81 -8.61 2.36
N THR A 74 3.35 -7.37 2.62
CA THR A 74 3.79 -6.17 1.89
C THR A 74 5.13 -5.61 2.38
N GLY A 75 5.75 -6.24 3.40
CA GLY A 75 6.98 -5.75 4.04
C GLY A 75 6.74 -4.55 4.98
N ARG A 76 5.49 -4.22 5.29
CA ARG A 76 5.16 -3.20 6.27
C ARG A 76 5.35 -3.75 7.67
N VAL A 77 6.01 -2.97 8.53
CA VAL A 77 6.20 -3.25 9.95
C VAL A 77 5.33 -2.30 10.75
N ALA A 78 4.35 -2.83 11.47
CA ALA A 78 3.52 -2.08 12.40
C ALA A 78 3.91 -2.44 13.84
N GLN A 79 3.81 -1.47 14.75
CA GLN A 79 4.07 -1.66 16.18
C GLN A 79 2.83 -1.24 16.97
N HIS A 80 2.42 -2.10 17.90
CA HIS A 80 1.26 -1.84 18.74
C HIS A 80 1.53 -2.21 20.19
N GLY A 81 1.24 -1.28 21.12
CA GLY A 81 1.38 -1.53 22.55
C GLY A 81 0.19 -2.32 23.09
N LEU A 82 0.42 -3.52 23.61
CA LEU A 82 -0.59 -4.34 24.27
C LEU A 82 -0.57 -4.09 25.77
N THR A 83 -1.67 -3.63 26.34
CA THR A 83 -1.81 -3.46 27.80
C THR A 83 -2.49 -4.69 28.38
N ILE A 84 -1.84 -5.31 29.35
CA ILE A 84 -2.29 -6.55 30.00
C ILE A 84 -2.37 -6.37 31.53
N ALA A 85 -3.20 -7.15 32.18
CA ALA A 85 -3.39 -7.10 33.63
C ALA A 85 -2.18 -7.62 34.41
N SER A 86 -1.55 -8.70 33.92
CA SER A 86 -0.35 -9.30 34.51
C SER A 86 0.53 -9.89 33.42
N MET A 87 1.83 -9.82 33.58
CA MET A 87 2.81 -10.35 32.63
C MET A 87 2.94 -11.87 32.81
N PRO A 88 2.61 -12.68 31.78
CA PRO A 88 2.90 -14.12 31.79
C PRO A 88 4.39 -14.40 31.72
N ALA A 89 4.77 -15.67 31.86
CA ALA A 89 6.14 -16.10 31.65
C ALA A 89 6.56 -15.88 30.19
N VAL A 90 7.81 -15.49 29.97
CA VAL A 90 8.34 -15.17 28.62
C VAL A 90 8.19 -16.37 27.68
N ASP A 91 8.42 -17.60 28.19
CA ASP A 91 8.28 -18.83 27.40
C ASP A 91 6.82 -19.07 26.94
N GLU A 92 5.85 -18.64 27.73
CA GLU A 92 4.42 -18.74 27.36
C GLU A 92 4.05 -17.71 26.29
N ILE A 93 4.61 -16.50 26.37
CA ILE A 93 4.46 -15.45 25.34
C ILE A 93 5.08 -15.92 24.01
N ASN A 94 6.31 -16.47 24.07
CA ASN A 94 6.99 -16.99 22.89
C ASN A 94 6.23 -18.17 22.26
N ARG A 95 5.67 -19.06 23.08
CA ARG A 95 4.82 -20.17 22.58
C ARG A 95 3.58 -19.64 21.88
N LEU A 96 2.92 -18.61 22.44
CA LEU A 96 1.79 -17.97 21.79
C LEU A 96 2.19 -17.34 20.46
N SER A 97 3.29 -16.56 20.41
CA SER A 97 3.82 -15.96 19.16
C SER A 97 4.05 -17.02 18.08
N ASN A 98 4.72 -18.13 18.43
CA ASN A 98 4.99 -19.21 17.49
C ASN A 98 3.71 -19.84 16.95
N THR A 99 2.72 -20.12 17.83
CA THR A 99 1.43 -20.69 17.41
C THR A 99 0.65 -19.73 16.52
N VAL A 100 0.67 -18.42 16.82
CA VAL A 100 0.04 -17.41 15.99
C VAL A 100 0.73 -17.34 14.62
N ASN A 101 2.05 -17.34 14.58
CA ASN A 101 2.81 -17.34 13.32
C ASN A 101 2.52 -18.55 12.46
N GLU A 102 2.41 -19.77 13.06
CA GLU A 102 2.08 -21.00 12.34
C GLU A 102 0.65 -21.02 11.79
N GLN A 103 -0.33 -20.50 12.56
CA GLN A 103 -1.75 -20.61 12.20
C GLN A 103 -2.27 -19.40 11.41
N CYS A 104 -1.62 -18.25 11.50
CA CYS A 104 -2.09 -17.01 10.90
C CYS A 104 -1.24 -16.56 9.69
N ASP A 105 -0.18 -17.28 9.32
CA ASP A 105 0.63 -16.93 8.13
C ASP A 105 -0.24 -16.86 6.88
N GLY A 106 -0.18 -15.75 6.15
CA GLY A 106 -0.97 -15.50 4.96
C GLY A 106 -2.45 -15.15 5.19
N LEU A 107 -2.93 -15.13 6.43
CA LEU A 107 -4.29 -14.68 6.74
C LEU A 107 -4.38 -13.15 6.79
N SER A 108 -5.54 -12.59 6.42
CA SER A 108 -5.82 -11.17 6.68
C SER A 108 -5.81 -10.88 8.18
N LEU A 109 -5.51 -9.64 8.58
CA LEU A 109 -5.46 -9.28 10.00
C LEU A 109 -6.79 -9.54 10.72
N SER A 110 -7.95 -9.35 10.06
CA SER A 110 -9.24 -9.68 10.64
C SER A 110 -9.40 -11.18 10.91
N LYS A 111 -9.03 -12.05 9.96
CA LYS A 111 -9.05 -13.50 10.16
C LYS A 111 -8.02 -13.95 11.21
N SER A 112 -6.86 -13.30 11.25
CA SER A 112 -5.85 -13.55 12.28
C SER A 112 -6.37 -13.21 13.67
N ALA A 113 -7.14 -12.13 13.83
CA ALA A 113 -7.79 -11.81 15.10
C ALA A 113 -8.77 -12.90 15.57
N GLU A 114 -9.61 -13.43 14.67
CA GLU A 114 -10.52 -14.54 14.97
C GLU A 114 -9.76 -15.81 15.38
N THR A 115 -8.68 -16.14 14.64
CA THR A 115 -7.82 -17.29 14.92
C THR A 115 -7.14 -17.17 16.27
N VAL A 116 -6.59 -16.00 16.60
CA VAL A 116 -5.95 -15.74 17.91
C VAL A 116 -6.92 -15.90 19.06
N ARG A 117 -8.17 -15.43 18.92
CA ARG A 117 -9.22 -15.67 19.93
C ARG A 117 -9.56 -17.16 20.08
N SER A 118 -9.56 -17.91 18.99
CA SER A 118 -9.75 -19.36 19.03
C SER A 118 -8.60 -20.07 19.75
N ILE A 119 -7.35 -19.66 19.51
CA ILE A 119 -6.17 -20.16 20.24
C ILE A 119 -6.32 -19.86 21.74
N ALA A 120 -6.70 -18.63 22.11
CA ALA A 120 -6.90 -18.22 23.49
C ALA A 120 -7.97 -19.02 24.24
N ALA A 121 -8.97 -19.54 23.51
CA ALA A 121 -10.03 -20.37 24.05
C ALA A 121 -9.62 -21.84 24.23
N SER A 122 -8.51 -22.27 23.62
CA SER A 122 -8.05 -23.68 23.69
C SER A 122 -7.31 -23.97 25.01
N ALA A 123 -7.29 -25.24 25.39
CA ALA A 123 -6.61 -25.71 26.59
C ALA A 123 -5.09 -25.45 26.52
N GLY A 124 -4.51 -24.97 27.61
CA GLY A 124 -3.07 -24.68 27.73
C GLY A 124 -2.66 -23.24 27.38
N TYR A 125 -3.63 -22.35 27.09
CA TYR A 125 -3.39 -20.93 26.83
C TYR A 125 -4.06 -20.01 27.87
N GLU A 126 -4.54 -20.56 29.00
CA GLU A 126 -5.26 -19.81 30.03
C GLU A 126 -4.43 -18.67 30.61
N SER A 127 -3.12 -18.86 30.82
CA SER A 127 -2.19 -17.87 31.37
C SER A 127 -1.92 -16.69 30.43
N VAL A 128 -2.02 -16.92 29.12
CA VAL A 128 -1.77 -15.91 28.07
C VAL A 128 -3.05 -15.40 27.40
N ARG A 129 -4.21 -15.79 27.88
CA ARG A 129 -5.50 -15.37 27.29
C ARG A 129 -5.60 -13.85 27.17
N GLY A 130 -5.25 -13.11 28.22
CA GLY A 130 -5.27 -11.65 28.19
C GLY A 130 -4.31 -11.03 27.15
N VAL A 131 -3.18 -11.69 26.87
CA VAL A 131 -2.24 -11.29 25.82
C VAL A 131 -2.86 -11.57 24.45
N ALA A 132 -3.45 -12.74 24.27
CA ALA A 132 -4.07 -13.13 23.01
C ALA A 132 -5.28 -12.24 22.68
N ASP A 133 -6.13 -11.91 23.66
CA ASP A 133 -7.25 -11.00 23.47
C ASP A 133 -6.77 -9.61 23.06
N ALA A 134 -5.75 -9.05 23.76
CA ALA A 134 -5.16 -7.77 23.42
C ALA A 134 -4.49 -7.76 22.02
N LEU A 135 -3.87 -8.87 21.61
CA LEU A 135 -3.30 -9.02 20.27
C LEU A 135 -4.40 -9.08 19.20
N ALA A 136 -5.50 -9.81 19.46
CA ALA A 136 -6.62 -9.87 18.54
C ALA A 136 -7.29 -8.50 18.36
N ASP A 137 -7.48 -7.74 19.43
CA ASP A 137 -7.99 -6.37 19.38
C ASP A 137 -7.05 -5.44 18.60
N ALA A 138 -5.73 -5.62 18.76
CA ALA A 138 -4.74 -4.89 17.97
C ALA A 138 -4.84 -5.22 16.48
N PHE A 139 -5.00 -6.50 16.09
CA PHE A 139 -5.18 -6.89 14.71
C PHE A 139 -6.47 -6.31 14.10
N GLU A 140 -7.59 -6.32 14.83
CA GLU A 140 -8.83 -5.67 14.38
C GLU A 140 -8.67 -4.17 14.21
N SER A 141 -8.04 -3.50 15.20
CA SER A 141 -7.76 -2.07 15.11
C SER A 141 -6.92 -1.74 13.89
N MET A 142 -5.86 -2.53 13.60
CA MET A 142 -5.02 -2.34 12.43
C MET A 142 -5.76 -2.62 11.11
N ALA A 143 -6.68 -3.61 11.10
CA ALA A 143 -7.49 -3.92 9.93
C ALA A 143 -8.51 -2.82 9.61
N LEU A 144 -9.03 -2.13 10.64
CA LEU A 144 -10.01 -1.05 10.50
C LEU A 144 -9.35 0.32 10.25
N ASP A 145 -8.04 0.45 10.54
CA ASP A 145 -7.35 1.73 10.44
C ASP A 145 -6.95 2.07 9.00
N GLU A 146 -7.92 2.52 8.20
CA GLU A 146 -7.67 3.08 6.88
C GLU A 146 -6.78 4.35 6.93
N ARG A 147 -6.68 5.01 8.09
CA ARG A 147 -5.84 6.21 8.29
C ARG A 147 -4.36 5.87 8.45
N ALA A 148 -4.03 4.62 8.70
CA ALA A 148 -2.65 4.15 8.77
C ALA A 148 -1.92 4.14 7.40
N ASN A 149 -2.60 4.47 6.32
CA ASN A 149 -1.98 4.66 5.01
C ASN A 149 -1.16 5.95 5.01
N GLU A 150 0.14 5.84 5.23
CA GLU A 150 1.05 6.98 5.11
C GLU A 150 1.12 7.43 3.65
N LEU A 151 1.00 8.74 3.42
CA LEU A 151 1.25 9.36 2.13
C LEU A 151 2.64 9.97 2.11
N TYR A 152 3.41 9.59 1.13
CA TYR A 152 4.71 10.20 0.84
C TYR A 152 4.55 11.17 -0.31
N MET A 153 4.78 12.45 -0.04
CA MET A 153 4.65 13.52 -1.02
C MET A 153 6.00 14.17 -1.29
N SER A 154 6.21 14.57 -2.55
CA SER A 154 7.39 15.33 -2.99
C SER A 154 7.01 16.31 -4.10
N GLY A 155 7.76 17.40 -4.23
CA GLY A 155 7.61 18.33 -5.35
C GLY A 155 6.67 19.52 -5.11
N THR A 156 6.19 19.75 -3.90
CA THR A 156 5.37 20.93 -3.57
C THR A 156 6.07 22.25 -3.90
N SER A 157 7.41 22.29 -3.80
CA SER A 157 8.22 23.44 -4.18
C SER A 157 8.21 23.74 -5.69
N HIS A 158 8.06 22.72 -6.54
CA HIS A 158 7.99 22.92 -8.00
C HIS A 158 6.73 23.68 -8.40
N LEU A 159 5.60 23.41 -7.75
CA LEU A 159 4.37 24.16 -7.96
C LEU A 159 4.49 25.62 -7.53
N ALA A 160 5.16 25.88 -6.42
CA ALA A 160 5.34 27.24 -5.88
C ALA A 160 6.15 28.15 -6.83
N HIS A 161 7.01 27.58 -7.67
CA HIS A 161 7.80 28.34 -8.65
C HIS A 161 7.10 28.53 -10.00
N SER A 162 6.03 27.77 -10.28
CA SER A 162 5.40 27.73 -11.60
C SER A 162 4.15 28.62 -11.74
N ARG A 163 3.59 29.14 -10.65
CA ARG A 163 2.32 29.90 -10.64
C ARG A 163 2.27 31.01 -9.59
N SER A 164 1.27 31.90 -9.72
CA SER A 164 0.89 32.88 -8.70
C SER A 164 0.45 32.19 -7.42
N LEU A 165 0.90 32.65 -6.26
CA LEU A 165 0.55 32.10 -4.93
C LEU A 165 -0.96 32.06 -4.69
N ALA A 166 -1.72 32.98 -5.30
CA ALA A 166 -3.18 33.03 -5.17
C ALA A 166 -3.88 31.85 -5.85
N ASP A 167 -3.32 31.31 -6.94
CA ASP A 167 -3.88 30.18 -7.68
C ASP A 167 -3.50 28.83 -7.04
N LEU A 168 -2.52 28.84 -6.13
CA LEU A 168 -2.00 27.65 -5.47
C LEU A 168 -2.63 27.36 -4.11
N ALA A 169 -3.18 28.37 -3.43
CA ALA A 169 -3.75 28.21 -2.10
C ALA A 169 -4.81 27.08 -2.02
N PRO A 170 -5.82 27.02 -2.93
CA PRO A 170 -6.81 25.93 -2.90
C PRO A 170 -6.21 24.55 -3.16
N LEU A 171 -5.11 24.48 -3.92
CA LEU A 171 -4.41 23.22 -4.17
C LEU A 171 -3.63 22.77 -2.94
N PHE A 172 -2.99 23.69 -2.22
CA PHE A 172 -2.31 23.35 -0.96
C PHE A 172 -3.31 22.92 0.11
N ASP A 173 -4.46 23.59 0.23
CA ASP A 173 -5.53 23.19 1.13
C ASP A 173 -6.00 21.76 0.82
N ALA A 174 -6.18 21.42 -0.46
CA ALA A 174 -6.56 20.07 -0.89
C ALA A 174 -5.45 19.02 -0.64
N LEU A 175 -4.18 19.41 -0.71
CA LEU A 175 -3.04 18.53 -0.40
C LEU A 175 -2.88 18.30 1.11
N GLU A 176 -3.32 19.24 1.95
CA GLU A 176 -3.35 19.07 3.41
C GLU A 176 -4.45 18.11 3.85
N GLU A 177 -5.56 18.03 3.11
CA GLU A 177 -6.64 17.08 3.35
C GLU A 177 -6.30 15.68 2.83
N GLN A 178 -5.32 15.02 3.44
CA GLN A 178 -4.80 13.72 3.02
C GLN A 178 -5.88 12.66 2.79
N VAL A 179 -6.96 12.67 3.60
CA VAL A 179 -8.07 11.70 3.48
C VAL A 179 -8.82 11.86 2.16
N VAL A 180 -9.10 13.11 1.75
CA VAL A 180 -9.78 13.39 0.48
C VAL A 180 -8.90 12.99 -0.70
N LEU A 181 -7.62 13.32 -0.62
CA LEU A 181 -6.65 12.99 -1.65
C LEU A 181 -6.49 11.46 -1.80
N MET A 182 -6.40 10.74 -0.69
CA MET A 182 -6.33 9.27 -0.68
C MET A 182 -7.54 8.65 -1.37
N LYS A 183 -8.74 9.08 -0.98
CA LYS A 183 -9.99 8.55 -1.55
C LYS A 183 -10.09 8.83 -3.06
N LEU A 184 -9.73 10.05 -3.49
CA LEU A 184 -9.72 10.41 -4.90
C LEU A 184 -8.75 9.54 -5.71
N MET A 185 -7.51 9.39 -5.23
CA MET A 185 -6.48 8.64 -5.95
C MET A 185 -6.73 7.13 -5.93
N SER A 186 -7.31 6.60 -4.86
CA SER A 186 -7.75 5.19 -4.79
C SER A 186 -8.84 4.92 -5.82
N ASN A 187 -9.90 5.71 -5.85
CA ASN A 187 -10.98 5.57 -6.82
C ASN A 187 -10.45 5.62 -8.28
N LEU A 188 -9.59 6.60 -8.57
CA LEU A 188 -8.95 6.70 -9.89
C LEU A 188 -8.06 5.50 -10.22
N SER A 189 -7.44 4.88 -9.23
CA SER A 189 -6.61 3.69 -9.43
C SER A 189 -7.44 2.42 -9.67
N GLU A 190 -8.67 2.37 -9.16
CA GLU A 190 -9.63 1.29 -9.36
C GLU A 190 -10.35 1.41 -10.71
N GLU A 191 -10.69 2.63 -11.14
CA GLU A 191 -11.32 2.91 -12.44
C GLU A 191 -10.34 2.90 -13.63
N THR A 192 -9.20 2.22 -13.49
CA THR A 192 -8.14 2.28 -14.51
C THR A 192 -8.57 1.69 -15.85
N ASN A 193 -8.32 2.44 -16.91
CA ASN A 193 -8.42 1.98 -18.31
C ASN A 193 -7.45 0.79 -18.57
N ALA A 194 -7.59 0.15 -19.74
CA ALA A 194 -6.64 -0.88 -20.23
C ALA A 194 -5.15 -0.49 -20.14
N SER A 195 -4.86 0.80 -19.89
CA SER A 195 -3.51 1.33 -19.69
C SER A 195 -2.99 1.17 -18.25
N GLY A 196 -3.83 0.84 -17.25
CA GLY A 196 -3.47 0.74 -15.83
C GLY A 196 -3.18 2.10 -15.17
N VAL A 197 -3.65 3.22 -15.76
CA VAL A 197 -3.49 4.57 -15.23
C VAL A 197 -4.81 5.32 -15.35
N GLY A 198 -5.30 5.87 -14.23
CA GLY A 198 -6.45 6.77 -14.16
C GLY A 198 -6.01 8.23 -14.29
N VAL A 199 -6.83 9.06 -14.94
CA VAL A 199 -6.61 10.51 -15.07
C VAL A 199 -7.91 11.22 -14.77
N ALA A 200 -7.87 12.25 -13.93
CA ALA A 200 -8.99 13.16 -13.71
C ALA A 200 -8.52 14.62 -13.84
N ILE A 201 -9.34 15.45 -14.47
CA ILE A 201 -9.00 16.82 -14.84
C ILE A 201 -10.07 17.78 -14.31
N GLY A 202 -9.65 18.73 -13.48
CA GLY A 202 -10.48 19.84 -13.04
C GLY A 202 -11.79 19.41 -12.37
N SER A 203 -12.92 19.70 -12.98
CA SER A 203 -14.24 19.43 -12.43
C SER A 203 -14.60 17.95 -12.27
N GLU A 204 -13.92 17.05 -12.98
CA GLU A 204 -14.12 15.59 -12.85
C GLU A 204 -13.80 15.07 -11.46
N MET A 205 -12.93 15.77 -10.72
CA MET A 205 -12.54 15.37 -9.37
C MET A 205 -13.57 15.68 -8.29
N HIS A 206 -14.62 16.45 -8.58
CA HIS A 206 -15.66 16.88 -7.64
C HIS A 206 -15.12 17.48 -6.31
N THR A 207 -13.89 17.96 -6.32
CA THR A 207 -13.20 18.53 -5.16
C THR A 207 -12.88 20.01 -5.44
N PRO A 208 -13.45 20.97 -4.71
CA PRO A 208 -13.32 22.40 -5.01
C PRO A 208 -11.88 22.89 -5.11
N GLY A 209 -10.97 22.39 -4.26
CA GLY A 209 -9.54 22.75 -4.27
C GLY A 209 -8.77 22.26 -5.50
N LEU A 210 -9.33 21.31 -6.27
CA LEU A 210 -8.66 20.67 -7.40
C LEU A 210 -9.22 21.09 -8.77
N LEU A 211 -10.12 22.06 -8.84
CA LEU A 211 -10.74 22.53 -10.11
C LEU A 211 -9.74 22.97 -11.17
N HIS A 212 -8.58 23.46 -10.76
CA HIS A 212 -7.50 23.92 -11.64
C HIS A 212 -6.30 22.97 -11.66
N ALA A 213 -6.49 21.77 -11.16
CA ALA A 213 -5.47 20.73 -11.11
C ALA A 213 -5.88 19.53 -11.98
N SER A 214 -4.92 18.67 -12.23
CA SER A 214 -5.12 17.35 -12.83
C SER A 214 -4.38 16.31 -11.99
N VAL A 215 -4.98 15.14 -11.86
CA VAL A 215 -4.44 14.01 -11.12
C VAL A 215 -4.26 12.84 -12.07
N VAL A 216 -3.09 12.23 -12.01
CA VAL A 216 -2.77 10.97 -12.70
C VAL A 216 -2.45 9.94 -11.63
N SER A 217 -3.14 8.81 -11.59
CA SER A 217 -2.97 7.77 -10.58
C SER A 217 -2.86 6.39 -11.19
N SER A 218 -2.08 5.52 -10.58
CA SER A 218 -1.97 4.10 -10.91
C SER A 218 -1.89 3.27 -9.64
N GLY A 219 -2.61 2.17 -9.60
CA GLY A 219 -2.47 1.19 -8.53
C GLY A 219 -1.16 0.41 -8.62
N TYR A 220 -0.64 -0.06 -7.49
CA TYR A 220 0.50 -0.95 -7.42
C TYR A 220 0.32 -2.04 -6.35
N GLY A 221 1.14 -3.10 -6.42
CA GLY A 221 1.11 -4.19 -5.46
C GLY A 221 -0.10 -5.10 -5.62
N ARG A 222 -0.34 -5.64 -6.82
CA ARG A 222 -1.42 -6.62 -7.04
C ARG A 222 -1.09 -7.93 -6.34
N SER A 223 -2.05 -8.46 -5.59
CA SER A 223 -2.00 -9.80 -5.03
C SER A 223 -2.12 -10.81 -6.18
N GLY A 224 -1.14 -11.64 -6.43
CA GLY A 224 -1.31 -12.86 -7.24
C GLY A 224 -0.80 -12.90 -8.67
N ALA A 225 -0.23 -11.88 -9.27
CA ALA A 225 0.31 -11.98 -10.63
C ALA A 225 1.84 -12.08 -10.65
N ALA A 226 2.38 -13.26 -10.45
CA ALA A 226 3.65 -13.64 -11.06
C ALA A 226 3.43 -13.60 -12.60
N GLY A 227 3.93 -12.54 -13.25
CA GLY A 227 3.70 -12.34 -14.66
C GLY A 227 4.42 -13.39 -15.49
N GLU A 228 3.66 -14.17 -16.23
CA GLU A 228 4.15 -14.74 -17.47
C GLU A 228 4.31 -13.64 -18.52
N PRO A 229 5.42 -13.58 -19.25
CA PRO A 229 5.52 -12.71 -20.41
C PRO A 229 4.51 -13.19 -21.45
N ALA A 230 3.71 -12.27 -21.99
CA ALA A 230 2.78 -12.54 -23.06
C ALA A 230 3.52 -13.26 -24.22
N GLY A 231 3.46 -14.56 -24.22
CA GLY A 231 3.76 -15.43 -25.34
C GLY A 231 2.60 -15.37 -26.31
N ASN A 232 2.93 -15.02 -27.52
CA ASN A 232 2.10 -15.06 -28.71
C ASN A 232 1.74 -16.52 -28.98
N ASP A 233 0.46 -16.90 -28.88
CA ASP A 233 -0.04 -18.13 -29.52
C ASP A 233 -1.52 -18.01 -29.92
N PRO A 234 -1.92 -18.70 -31.00
CA PRO A 234 -3.05 -18.34 -31.81
C PRO A 234 -4.32 -19.14 -31.46
N VAL A 235 -5.44 -18.46 -31.68
CA VAL A 235 -6.77 -18.97 -32.06
C VAL A 235 -7.15 -20.40 -31.62
N GLY A 236 -8.07 -20.49 -30.70
CA GLY A 236 -8.82 -21.71 -30.35
C GLY A 236 -10.20 -21.33 -29.83
N GLU A 237 -11.20 -22.00 -30.37
CA GLU A 237 -12.64 -21.80 -30.40
C GLU A 237 -13.38 -21.67 -29.04
N PRO A 238 -14.66 -21.23 -29.02
CA PRO A 238 -15.39 -20.87 -27.81
C PRO A 238 -16.04 -22.09 -27.15
N GLU A 239 -15.78 -22.33 -25.86
CA GLU A 239 -16.59 -23.25 -25.05
C GLU A 239 -17.16 -22.59 -23.80
N THR A 240 -18.46 -22.49 -23.81
CA THR A 240 -19.47 -22.66 -22.74
C THR A 240 -19.26 -21.94 -21.41
N GLU A 241 -20.20 -21.03 -21.18
CA GLU A 241 -20.56 -20.45 -19.90
C GLU A 241 -20.71 -21.50 -18.80
N SER A 242 -19.93 -21.40 -17.73
CA SER A 242 -20.30 -21.92 -16.43
C SER A 242 -19.93 -20.88 -15.38
N GLU A 243 -20.97 -20.38 -14.73
CA GLU A 243 -20.93 -19.49 -13.56
C GLU A 243 -20.00 -20.05 -12.51
N THR A 244 -18.95 -19.26 -12.16
CA THR A 244 -18.18 -19.47 -10.94
C THR A 244 -17.96 -18.10 -10.29
N GLU A 245 -18.94 -17.71 -9.49
CA GLU A 245 -18.76 -16.70 -8.46
C GLU A 245 -17.68 -17.21 -7.48
N SER A 246 -16.46 -16.72 -7.54
CA SER A 246 -15.46 -16.71 -6.47
C SER A 246 -14.03 -16.35 -6.90
N GLN A 247 -13.80 -15.40 -7.81
CA GLN A 247 -12.43 -14.98 -8.18
C GLN A 247 -12.24 -13.45 -8.34
N THR A 248 -12.97 -12.62 -7.59
CA THR A 248 -12.85 -11.16 -7.71
C THR A 248 -11.88 -10.50 -6.72
N ASN A 249 -11.20 -11.24 -5.85
CA ASN A 249 -10.33 -10.65 -4.82
C ASN A 249 -8.84 -10.53 -5.22
N ASP A 250 -8.38 -11.13 -6.32
CA ASP A 250 -6.96 -11.17 -6.68
C ASP A 250 -6.49 -10.01 -7.59
N THR A 251 -7.38 -9.09 -7.97
CA THR A 251 -7.08 -8.09 -9.01
C THR A 251 -6.97 -6.66 -8.47
N GLU A 252 -7.36 -6.39 -7.24
CA GLU A 252 -7.33 -5.04 -6.68
C GLU A 252 -5.91 -4.63 -6.24
N PRO A 253 -5.49 -3.38 -6.58
CA PRO A 253 -4.23 -2.85 -6.11
C PRO A 253 -4.28 -2.63 -4.59
N ILE A 254 -3.15 -2.86 -3.91
CA ILE A 254 -3.05 -2.65 -2.45
C ILE A 254 -2.71 -1.22 -2.07
N ALA A 255 -2.21 -0.44 -3.02
CA ALA A 255 -1.91 0.98 -2.85
C ALA A 255 -1.84 1.69 -4.20
N PHE A 256 -1.62 3.00 -4.19
CA PHE A 256 -1.52 3.82 -5.40
C PHE A 256 -0.27 4.74 -5.39
N VAL A 257 0.13 5.13 -6.59
CA VAL A 257 1.11 6.18 -6.86
C VAL A 257 0.55 7.12 -7.89
N GLY A 258 0.80 8.41 -7.75
CA GLY A 258 0.29 9.38 -8.70
C GLY A 258 1.01 10.71 -8.68
N SER A 259 0.58 11.57 -9.57
CA SER A 259 1.09 12.92 -9.74
C SER A 259 -0.06 13.91 -9.85
N ILE A 260 0.12 15.07 -9.20
CA ILE A 260 -0.82 16.19 -9.20
C ILE A 260 -0.12 17.38 -9.80
N GLY A 261 -0.72 17.93 -10.83
CA GLY A 261 -0.16 19.07 -11.56
C GLY A 261 -1.24 19.97 -12.14
N PRO A 262 -0.85 20.98 -12.93
CA PRO A 262 -1.79 21.87 -13.60
C PRO A 262 -2.60 21.14 -14.68
N THR A 263 -3.78 21.65 -15.03
CA THR A 263 -4.62 21.12 -16.11
C THR A 263 -3.93 21.06 -17.49
N HIS A 264 -2.86 21.82 -17.68
CA HIS A 264 -2.06 21.87 -18.92
C HIS A 264 -0.69 21.21 -18.69
N MET A 265 -0.65 19.98 -18.24
CA MET A 265 0.59 19.23 -18.07
C MET A 265 0.84 18.28 -19.26
N ASP A 266 2.07 17.76 -19.37
CA ASP A 266 2.36 16.66 -20.31
C ASP A 266 1.81 15.33 -19.75
N TYR A 267 0.56 15.05 -20.09
CA TYR A 267 -0.13 13.81 -19.67
C TYR A 267 0.61 12.56 -20.14
N ALA A 268 1.13 12.56 -21.37
CA ALA A 268 1.77 11.38 -21.92
C ALA A 268 3.04 11.01 -21.15
N ALA A 269 3.88 11.98 -20.85
CA ALA A 269 5.09 11.79 -20.04
C ALA A 269 4.74 11.44 -18.59
N THR A 270 3.76 12.12 -17.99
CA THR A 270 3.31 11.88 -16.61
C THR A 270 2.74 10.48 -16.44
N MET A 271 1.84 10.05 -17.33
CA MET A 271 1.27 8.69 -17.30
C MET A 271 2.36 7.62 -17.45
N ALA A 272 3.35 7.84 -18.33
CA ALA A 272 4.46 6.92 -18.51
C ALA A 272 5.34 6.81 -17.25
N ALA A 273 5.62 7.94 -16.58
CA ALA A 273 6.38 7.99 -15.35
C ALA A 273 5.64 7.32 -14.18
N VAL A 274 4.37 7.66 -13.98
CA VAL A 274 3.51 7.06 -12.94
C VAL A 274 3.45 5.54 -13.09
N ARG A 275 3.21 5.04 -14.32
CA ARG A 275 3.20 3.62 -14.62
C ARG A 275 4.54 2.95 -14.35
N ALA A 276 5.65 3.58 -14.69
CA ALA A 276 6.98 3.00 -14.47
C ALA A 276 7.25 2.83 -12.97
N VAL A 277 6.90 3.84 -12.16
CA VAL A 277 7.05 3.79 -10.70
C VAL A 277 6.10 2.75 -10.10
N ALA A 278 4.83 2.68 -10.55
CA ALA A 278 3.87 1.67 -10.09
C ALA A 278 4.39 0.24 -10.32
N ARG A 279 4.94 -0.04 -11.50
CA ARG A 279 5.54 -1.34 -11.82
C ARG A 279 6.74 -1.66 -10.94
N TYR A 280 7.61 -0.68 -10.70
CA TYR A 280 8.75 -0.87 -9.82
C TYR A 280 8.28 -1.22 -8.40
N LEU A 281 7.34 -0.46 -7.84
CA LEU A 281 6.81 -0.73 -6.49
C LEU A 281 6.14 -2.09 -6.41
N THR A 282 5.42 -2.52 -7.46
CA THR A 282 4.84 -3.86 -7.53
C THR A 282 5.93 -4.95 -7.52
N ALA A 283 7.01 -4.78 -8.31
CA ALA A 283 8.13 -5.71 -8.33
C ALA A 283 8.86 -5.74 -6.97
N PHE A 284 9.11 -4.58 -6.36
CA PHE A 284 9.75 -4.46 -5.05
C PHE A 284 8.98 -5.24 -3.97
N LEU A 285 7.64 -5.12 -3.96
CA LEU A 285 6.79 -5.85 -3.03
C LEU A 285 6.77 -7.37 -3.31
N SER A 286 6.90 -7.78 -4.57
CA SER A 286 6.95 -9.21 -4.93
C SER A 286 8.31 -9.85 -4.61
N GLU A 287 9.41 -9.11 -4.75
CA GLU A 287 10.76 -9.59 -4.42
C GLU A 287 10.93 -9.82 -2.90
N GLY A 288 10.31 -8.99 -2.06
CA GLY A 288 10.26 -9.19 -0.61
C GLY A 288 9.54 -10.50 -0.19
N ARG A 289 8.73 -11.08 -1.08
CA ARG A 289 8.03 -12.37 -0.86
C ARG A 289 8.88 -13.60 -1.19
N THR A 290 9.95 -13.45 -1.98
CA THR A 290 10.74 -14.59 -2.51
C THR A 290 12.05 -14.84 -1.78
N GLN A 291 12.40 -14.07 -0.75
CA GLN A 291 13.69 -14.21 -0.04
C GLN A 291 13.61 -14.98 1.29
N ASP A 292 12.60 -15.84 1.49
CA ASP A 292 12.58 -16.81 2.59
C ASP A 292 12.39 -18.25 2.10
#